data_097aed56bd942d0b7978132ea1e54cfd
#
_entry.id   097aed56bd942d0b7978132ea1e54cfd
#
_cell.length_a   1.000
_cell.length_b   1.000
_cell.length_c   1.000
_cell.angle_alpha   90.00
_cell.angle_beta   90.00
_cell.angle_gamma   90.00
#
_symmetry.space_group_name_H-M   'P 1'
#
loop_
_entity.id
_entity.type
_entity.pdbx_description
1 polymer ?
#
loop_
_entity_poly.entity_id
_entity_poly.type
_entity_poly.pdbx_seq_one_letter_code
_entity_poly.pdbx_strand_id
1 'polypeptide(L)'
;FRIRIFLSCRVEALASFVGTNCPQIAMRSETGVMRKTLAGDVKTVLRIIQSIPSQKAEPFKQWMAQVASDRLDQMQDPELSIEQAVADYKRLGYSDTWIYQRFKSIEVRKLLTDEWKRGGVDGTQYATLTDIITKEWAGRTTKAYKRYKGLKKENLRDNMTNVELLLNSLAEASATELSRNENPIGFKANANVAKRGGTVAKVARQQLESQLGHSVVSPLNARQYLGTLPDNPPPETAHLTSAVKSTKPITCDTSNEEE
;
A
#
# COMPACT_ATOMS: atom_id res chain seq x y z
N PHE A 1 -16.48 -3.67 2.17
CA PHE A 1 -17.55 -2.73 1.80
C PHE A 1 -18.88 -3.47 1.81
N ARG A 2 -19.83 -3.01 2.66
CA ARG A 2 -21.22 -3.51 2.68
C ARG A 2 -22.01 -2.71 1.64
N ILE A 3 -22.28 -3.30 0.49
CA ILE A 3 -23.25 -2.72 -0.44
C ILE A 3 -24.49 -3.58 -0.40
N ARG A 4 -25.57 -3.01 0.13
CA ARG A 4 -26.91 -3.57 0.01
C ARG A 4 -27.42 -3.18 -1.37
N ILE A 5 -27.26 -4.07 -2.36
CA ILE A 5 -27.73 -3.80 -3.72
C ILE A 5 -29.22 -4.16 -3.76
N PHE A 6 -30.08 -3.14 -3.67
CA PHE A 6 -31.48 -3.25 -4.11
C PHE A 6 -31.49 -3.10 -5.64
N LEU A 7 -31.38 -4.21 -6.36
CA LEU A 7 -31.53 -4.22 -7.81
C LEU A 7 -33.01 -4.22 -8.15
N SER A 8 -33.54 -3.06 -8.59
CA SER A 8 -34.77 -3.00 -9.37
C SER A 8 -34.48 -3.65 -10.72
N CYS A 9 -35.29 -4.63 -11.11
CA CYS A 9 -35.13 -5.51 -12.30
C CYS A 9 -35.23 -4.80 -13.66
N ARG A 10 -34.68 -3.63 -13.88
CA ARG A 10 -34.77 -2.89 -15.15
C ARG A 10 -33.66 -3.14 -16.16
N VAL A 11 -32.63 -3.89 -15.80
CA VAL A 11 -31.52 -4.22 -16.71
C VAL A 11 -31.20 -5.71 -16.62
N GLU A 12 -31.74 -6.51 -17.51
CA GLU A 12 -31.51 -7.97 -17.57
C GLU A 12 -30.03 -8.33 -17.62
N ALA A 13 -29.23 -7.57 -18.37
CA ALA A 13 -27.78 -7.75 -18.45
C ALA A 13 -27.08 -7.55 -17.09
N LEU A 14 -27.57 -6.64 -16.24
CA LEU A 14 -27.03 -6.44 -14.90
C LEU A 14 -27.43 -7.55 -13.95
N ALA A 15 -28.65 -8.06 -14.03
CA ALA A 15 -29.11 -9.18 -13.21
C ALA A 15 -28.31 -10.46 -13.52
N SER A 16 -28.08 -10.75 -14.80
CA SER A 16 -27.24 -11.86 -15.25
C SER A 16 -25.79 -11.71 -14.77
N PHE A 17 -25.20 -10.51 -14.91
CA PHE A 17 -23.85 -10.22 -14.46
C PHE A 17 -23.70 -10.40 -12.93
N VAL A 18 -24.66 -9.92 -12.13
CA VAL A 18 -24.67 -10.07 -10.67
C VAL A 18 -24.82 -11.52 -10.28
N GLY A 19 -25.72 -12.27 -10.94
CA GLY A 19 -25.91 -13.70 -10.69
C GLY A 19 -24.64 -14.53 -10.90
N THR A 20 -23.85 -14.17 -11.92
CA THR A 20 -22.60 -14.87 -12.26
C THR A 20 -21.41 -14.45 -11.38
N ASN A 21 -21.30 -13.17 -11.04
CA ASN A 21 -20.09 -12.60 -10.42
C ASN A 21 -20.23 -12.27 -8.93
N CYS A 22 -21.42 -12.41 -8.35
CA CYS A 22 -21.68 -12.11 -6.94
C CYS A 22 -22.18 -13.35 -6.18
N PRO A 23 -21.29 -14.18 -5.63
CA PRO A 23 -21.70 -15.31 -4.81
C PRO A 23 -22.44 -14.83 -3.55
N GLN A 24 -23.37 -15.68 -3.08
CA GLN A 24 -24.03 -15.45 -1.79
C GLN A 24 -23.12 -15.94 -0.66
N ILE A 25 -22.72 -15.04 0.21
CA ILE A 25 -21.90 -15.35 1.39
C ILE A 25 -22.73 -15.10 2.65
N ALA A 26 -22.66 -16.04 3.61
CA ALA A 26 -23.26 -15.84 4.93
C ALA A 26 -22.46 -14.80 5.72
N MET A 27 -23.07 -13.67 6.00
CA MET A 27 -22.45 -12.56 6.74
C MET A 27 -23.27 -12.21 7.98
N ARG A 28 -22.58 -11.86 9.06
CA ARG A 28 -23.20 -11.39 10.29
C ARG A 28 -23.72 -9.97 10.08
N SER A 29 -25.02 -9.74 10.33
CA SER A 29 -25.62 -8.40 10.27
C SER A 29 -25.21 -7.57 11.49
N GLU A 30 -25.50 -6.27 11.49
CA GLU A 30 -25.29 -5.40 12.66
C GLU A 30 -26.05 -5.86 13.89
N THR A 31 -27.18 -6.52 13.67
CA THR A 31 -28.02 -7.12 14.72
C THR A 31 -27.54 -8.50 15.16
N GLY A 32 -26.37 -8.98 14.67
CA GLY A 32 -25.79 -10.27 15.04
C GLY A 32 -26.33 -11.48 14.30
N VAL A 33 -27.38 -11.34 13.48
CA VAL A 33 -28.02 -12.45 12.74
C VAL A 33 -27.22 -12.78 11.47
N MET A 34 -27.01 -14.07 11.20
CA MET A 34 -26.40 -14.52 9.94
C MET A 34 -27.39 -14.39 8.79
N ARG A 35 -27.01 -13.68 7.73
CA ARG A 35 -27.80 -13.50 6.50
C ARG A 35 -26.96 -13.80 5.28
N LYS A 36 -27.57 -14.46 4.29
CA LYS A 36 -26.97 -14.59 2.96
C LYS A 36 -26.98 -13.23 2.28
N THR A 37 -25.82 -12.75 1.86
CA THR A 37 -25.64 -11.45 1.22
C THR A 37 -24.79 -11.64 -0.04
N LEU A 38 -25.17 -10.98 -1.12
CA LEU A 38 -24.36 -10.94 -2.34
C LEU A 38 -23.05 -10.20 -2.04
N ALA A 39 -21.95 -10.81 -2.40
CA ALA A 39 -20.62 -10.24 -2.27
C ALA A 39 -19.93 -10.19 -3.63
N GLY A 40 -19.21 -9.10 -3.91
CA GLY A 40 -18.42 -8.94 -5.12
C GLY A 40 -17.04 -8.35 -4.78
N ASP A 41 -16.07 -8.60 -5.63
CA ASP A 41 -14.80 -7.91 -5.58
C ASP A 41 -14.96 -6.42 -6.01
N VAL A 42 -13.92 -5.63 -5.86
CA VAL A 42 -13.96 -4.19 -6.20
C VAL A 42 -14.32 -3.97 -7.66
N LYS A 43 -13.79 -4.77 -8.58
CA LYS A 43 -14.06 -4.67 -10.02
C LYS A 43 -15.54 -4.91 -10.33
N THR A 44 -16.12 -5.94 -9.74
CA THR A 44 -17.55 -6.27 -9.87
C THR A 44 -18.42 -5.15 -9.33
N VAL A 45 -18.10 -4.60 -8.15
CA VAL A 45 -18.82 -3.49 -7.54
C VAL A 45 -18.77 -2.24 -8.42
N LEU A 46 -17.59 -1.87 -8.93
CA LEU A 46 -17.44 -0.73 -9.84
C LEU A 46 -18.27 -0.90 -11.13
N ARG A 47 -18.28 -2.12 -11.69
CA ARG A 47 -19.08 -2.44 -12.88
C ARG A 47 -20.59 -2.32 -12.63
N ILE A 48 -21.04 -2.75 -11.45
CA ILE A 48 -22.45 -2.61 -11.03
C ILE A 48 -22.81 -1.12 -10.92
N ILE A 49 -21.98 -0.31 -10.27
CA ILE A 49 -22.24 1.13 -10.09
C ILE A 49 -22.37 1.86 -11.45
N GLN A 50 -21.55 1.51 -12.44
CA GLN A 50 -21.66 2.07 -13.79
C GLN A 50 -23.03 1.83 -14.41
N SER A 51 -23.66 0.71 -14.09
CA SER A 51 -24.96 0.30 -14.65
C SER A 51 -26.17 0.87 -13.90
N ILE A 52 -25.97 1.56 -12.78
CA ILE A 52 -27.08 2.15 -12.00
C ILE A 52 -27.57 3.42 -12.71
N PRO A 53 -28.84 3.47 -13.18
CA PRO A 53 -29.42 4.64 -13.82
C PRO A 53 -29.93 5.64 -12.78
N SER A 54 -29.03 6.22 -12.00
CA SER A 54 -29.37 7.17 -10.94
C SER A 54 -28.47 8.40 -11.00
N GLN A 55 -29.08 9.58 -10.91
CA GLN A 55 -28.35 10.84 -10.81
C GLN A 55 -27.41 10.87 -9.58
N LYS A 56 -27.76 10.18 -8.50
CA LYS A 56 -26.88 10.06 -7.31
C LYS A 56 -25.60 9.26 -7.57
N ALA A 57 -25.59 8.40 -8.58
CA ALA A 57 -24.41 7.65 -8.99
C ALA A 57 -23.53 8.44 -9.98
N GLU A 58 -24.04 9.51 -10.57
CA GLU A 58 -23.34 10.26 -11.63
C GLU A 58 -21.99 10.86 -11.18
N PRO A 59 -21.85 11.51 -10.02
CA PRO A 59 -20.56 12.02 -9.57
C PRO A 59 -19.51 10.93 -9.43
N PHE A 60 -19.92 9.72 -9.02
CA PHE A 60 -19.01 8.58 -8.91
C PHE A 60 -18.61 8.03 -10.28
N LYS A 61 -19.52 8.02 -11.26
CA LYS A 61 -19.21 7.62 -12.64
C LYS A 61 -18.23 8.60 -13.30
N GLN A 62 -18.42 9.90 -13.09
CA GLN A 62 -17.50 10.94 -13.55
C GLN A 62 -16.12 10.78 -12.92
N TRP A 63 -16.05 10.54 -11.59
CA TRP A 63 -14.80 10.24 -10.92
C TRP A 63 -14.10 9.00 -11.52
N MET A 64 -14.84 7.92 -11.80
CA MET A 64 -14.26 6.73 -12.45
C MET A 64 -13.73 7.04 -13.85
N ALA A 65 -14.45 7.86 -14.64
CA ALA A 65 -14.00 8.28 -15.96
C ALA A 65 -12.72 9.10 -15.88
N GLN A 66 -12.62 10.02 -14.90
CA GLN A 66 -11.40 10.80 -14.66
C GLN A 66 -10.23 9.89 -14.30
N VAL A 67 -10.40 8.96 -13.35
CA VAL A 67 -9.34 8.01 -12.97
C VAL A 67 -8.88 7.16 -14.16
N ALA A 68 -9.81 6.76 -15.03
CA ALA A 68 -9.46 6.02 -16.25
C ALA A 68 -8.67 6.88 -17.23
N SER A 69 -9.08 8.15 -17.44
CA SER A 69 -8.36 9.12 -18.29
C SER A 69 -6.94 9.36 -17.76
N ASP A 70 -6.81 9.71 -16.47
CA ASP A 70 -5.52 9.93 -15.85
C ASP A 70 -4.59 8.71 -16.02
N ARG A 71 -5.16 7.50 -15.95
CA ARG A 71 -4.37 6.27 -16.16
C ARG A 71 -3.92 6.11 -17.61
N LEU A 72 -4.75 6.46 -18.58
CA LEU A 72 -4.36 6.44 -19.99
C LEU A 72 -3.26 7.46 -20.29
N ASP A 73 -3.35 8.66 -19.72
CA ASP A 73 -2.32 9.70 -19.85
C ASP A 73 -1.00 9.23 -19.24
N GLN A 74 -1.02 8.61 -18.05
CA GLN A 74 0.15 8.00 -17.40
C GLN A 74 0.75 6.83 -18.20
N MET A 75 -0.02 6.16 -19.05
CA MET A 75 0.51 5.11 -19.93
C MET A 75 1.23 5.71 -21.14
N GLN A 76 0.85 6.91 -21.59
CA GLN A 76 1.54 7.65 -22.64
C GLN A 76 2.76 8.39 -22.12
N ASP A 77 2.63 9.00 -20.94
CA ASP A 77 3.72 9.70 -20.23
C ASP A 77 3.96 9.07 -18.85
N PRO A 78 4.96 8.17 -18.72
CA PRO A 78 5.27 7.54 -17.45
C PRO A 78 5.72 8.49 -16.33
N GLU A 79 6.19 9.70 -16.63
CA GLU A 79 6.61 10.70 -15.63
C GLU A 79 5.42 11.11 -14.78
N LEU A 80 4.22 11.23 -15.36
CA LEU A 80 2.99 11.51 -14.62
C LEU A 80 2.70 10.49 -13.51
N SER A 81 3.06 9.21 -13.71
CA SER A 81 2.93 8.18 -12.66
C SER A 81 3.89 8.43 -11.49
N ILE A 82 5.09 8.96 -11.77
CA ILE A 82 6.09 9.31 -10.73
C ILE A 82 5.60 10.53 -9.96
N GLU A 83 5.14 11.56 -10.66
CA GLU A 83 4.58 12.78 -10.05
C GLU A 83 3.38 12.46 -9.16
N GLN A 84 2.47 11.61 -9.65
CA GLN A 84 1.33 11.14 -8.87
C GLN A 84 1.78 10.39 -7.61
N ALA A 85 2.79 9.52 -7.70
CA ALA A 85 3.33 8.81 -6.54
C ALA A 85 3.96 9.77 -5.51
N VAL A 86 4.67 10.81 -5.97
CA VAL A 86 5.22 11.87 -5.10
C VAL A 86 4.08 12.62 -4.41
N ALA A 87 3.05 13.04 -5.16
CA ALA A 87 1.89 13.74 -4.61
C ALA A 87 1.15 12.88 -3.56
N ASP A 88 0.98 11.58 -3.82
CA ASP A 88 0.34 10.66 -2.89
C ASP A 88 1.14 10.50 -1.60
N TYR A 89 2.47 10.38 -1.66
CA TYR A 89 3.30 10.34 -0.46
C TYR A 89 3.27 11.67 0.31
N LYS A 90 3.29 12.83 -0.38
CA LYS A 90 3.15 14.15 0.26
C LYS A 90 1.80 14.28 0.98
N ARG A 91 0.70 13.89 0.33
CA ARG A 91 -0.64 13.88 0.93
C ARG A 91 -0.71 12.97 2.17
N LEU A 92 0.09 11.92 2.19
CA LEU A 92 0.23 11.04 3.35
C LEU A 92 1.13 11.61 4.45
N GLY A 93 1.75 12.79 4.26
CA GLY A 93 2.56 13.49 5.25
C GLY A 93 4.04 13.08 5.27
N TYR A 94 4.56 12.49 4.19
CA TYR A 94 5.99 12.20 4.07
C TYR A 94 6.76 13.41 3.54
N SER A 95 7.98 13.64 4.06
CA SER A 95 8.87 14.69 3.59
C SER A 95 9.49 14.37 2.24
N ASP A 96 9.90 15.40 1.47
CA ASP A 96 10.57 15.22 0.19
C ASP A 96 11.85 14.37 0.32
N THR A 97 12.63 14.58 1.36
CA THR A 97 13.84 13.79 1.65
C THR A 97 13.51 12.31 1.84
N TRP A 98 12.45 12.01 2.58
CA TRP A 98 12.01 10.63 2.78
C TRP A 98 11.50 9.99 1.47
N ILE A 99 10.73 10.74 0.68
CA ILE A 99 10.20 10.28 -0.62
C ILE A 99 11.36 9.93 -1.57
N TYR A 100 12.34 10.82 -1.68
CA TYR A 100 13.54 10.57 -2.47
C TYR A 100 14.28 9.30 -2.02
N GLN A 101 14.49 9.16 -0.73
CA GLN A 101 15.14 7.95 -0.17
C GLN A 101 14.32 6.68 -0.43
N ARG A 102 12.99 6.80 -0.39
CA ARG A 102 12.10 5.69 -0.69
C ARG A 102 12.20 5.23 -2.14
N PHE A 103 12.24 6.14 -3.10
CA PHE A 103 12.46 5.81 -4.52
C PHE A 103 13.81 5.15 -4.74
N LYS A 104 14.88 5.66 -4.14
CA LYS A 104 16.20 5.01 -4.17
C LYS A 104 16.17 3.59 -3.62
N SER A 105 15.44 3.36 -2.55
CA SER A 105 15.30 2.01 -1.98
C SER A 105 14.52 1.04 -2.90
N ILE A 106 13.62 1.54 -3.74
CA ILE A 106 12.94 0.72 -4.77
C ILE A 106 13.92 0.30 -5.84
N GLU A 107 14.76 1.22 -6.34
CA GLU A 107 15.79 0.94 -7.33
C GLU A 107 16.78 -0.12 -6.82
N VAL A 108 17.34 0.09 -5.64
CA VAL A 108 18.28 -0.86 -5.01
C VAL A 108 17.63 -2.24 -4.86
N ARG A 109 16.38 -2.28 -4.44
CA ARG A 109 15.62 -3.54 -4.33
C ARG A 109 15.45 -4.24 -5.67
N LYS A 110 15.17 -3.49 -6.73
CA LYS A 110 15.02 -4.04 -8.08
C LYS A 110 16.34 -4.68 -8.54
N LEU A 111 17.45 -3.99 -8.39
CA LEU A 111 18.78 -4.51 -8.73
C LEU A 111 19.08 -5.84 -8.02
N LEU A 112 18.79 -5.92 -6.72
CA LEU A 112 18.98 -7.16 -5.96
C LEU A 112 18.09 -8.30 -6.47
N THR A 113 16.83 -8.02 -6.78
CA THR A 113 15.92 -9.06 -7.30
C THR A 113 16.31 -9.52 -8.69
N ASP A 114 16.87 -8.65 -9.52
CA ASP A 114 17.40 -8.99 -10.84
C ASP A 114 18.63 -9.93 -10.70
N GLU A 115 19.51 -9.67 -9.70
CA GLU A 115 20.62 -10.57 -9.39
C GLU A 115 20.13 -11.95 -8.90
N TRP A 116 19.11 -12.01 -8.05
CA TRP A 116 18.52 -13.29 -7.64
C TRP A 116 17.92 -14.06 -8.81
N LYS A 117 17.24 -13.36 -9.72
CA LYS A 117 16.73 -13.94 -10.96
C LYS A 117 17.86 -14.47 -11.83
N ARG A 118 18.94 -13.71 -12.00
CA ARG A 118 20.15 -14.12 -12.73
C ARG A 118 20.78 -15.37 -12.09
N GLY A 119 20.82 -15.43 -10.75
CA GLY A 119 21.31 -16.57 -9.98
C GLY A 119 20.38 -17.79 -9.97
N GLY A 120 19.27 -17.78 -10.74
CA GLY A 120 18.34 -18.91 -10.84
C GLY A 120 17.49 -19.14 -9.58
N VAL A 121 17.27 -18.12 -8.76
CA VAL A 121 16.40 -18.20 -7.60
C VAL A 121 14.93 -18.07 -8.05
N ASP A 122 14.08 -18.96 -7.58
CA ASP A 122 12.64 -18.89 -7.84
C ASP A 122 11.99 -17.69 -7.13
N GLY A 123 11.07 -17.00 -7.81
CA GLY A 123 10.39 -15.81 -7.28
C GLY A 123 9.67 -16.03 -5.94
N THR A 124 9.20 -17.26 -5.69
CA THR A 124 8.56 -17.63 -4.40
C THR A 124 9.55 -17.59 -3.23
N GLN A 125 10.84 -17.71 -3.49
CA GLN A 125 11.91 -17.70 -2.49
C GLN A 125 12.44 -16.30 -2.15
N TYR A 126 12.07 -15.26 -2.93
CA TYR A 126 12.52 -13.88 -2.70
C TYR A 126 12.10 -13.35 -1.32
N ALA A 127 10.93 -13.74 -0.85
CA ALA A 127 10.47 -13.38 0.48
C ALA A 127 11.41 -13.93 1.58
N THR A 128 11.85 -15.17 1.42
CA THR A 128 12.79 -15.82 2.36
C THR A 128 14.16 -15.15 2.36
N LEU A 129 14.70 -14.82 1.17
CA LEU A 129 15.98 -14.07 1.06
C LEU A 129 15.87 -12.68 1.68
N THR A 130 14.72 -12.01 1.48
CA THR A 130 14.44 -10.72 2.11
C THR A 130 14.41 -10.83 3.64
N ASP A 131 13.81 -11.88 4.17
CA ASP A 131 13.77 -12.15 5.60
C ASP A 131 15.16 -12.41 6.17
N ILE A 132 16.04 -13.10 5.44
CA ILE A 132 17.43 -13.32 5.84
C ILE A 132 18.17 -11.97 5.97
N ILE A 133 18.08 -11.09 4.94
CA ILE A 133 18.68 -9.76 4.97
C ILE A 133 18.13 -8.96 6.16
N THR A 134 16.81 -8.87 6.27
CA THR A 134 16.16 -8.07 7.29
C THR A 134 16.48 -8.57 8.71
N LYS A 135 16.46 -9.88 8.92
CA LYS A 135 16.81 -10.49 10.20
C LYS A 135 18.26 -10.22 10.59
N GLU A 136 19.18 -10.25 9.63
CA GLU A 136 20.59 -10.02 9.89
C GLU A 136 20.87 -8.57 10.30
N TRP A 137 20.37 -7.57 9.54
CA TRP A 137 20.67 -6.19 9.87
C TRP A 137 19.77 -5.60 10.97
N ALA A 138 18.46 -5.93 11.00
CA ALA A 138 17.50 -5.38 11.95
C ALA A 138 17.29 -6.25 13.20
N GLY A 139 17.81 -7.48 13.22
CA GLY A 139 17.59 -8.47 14.29
C GLY A 139 16.17 -9.06 14.30
N ARG A 140 15.35 -8.79 13.31
CA ARG A 140 13.94 -9.20 13.22
C ARG A 140 13.60 -9.67 11.81
N THR A 141 12.77 -10.71 11.67
CA THR A 141 12.17 -11.03 10.37
C THR A 141 11.21 -9.93 9.94
N THR A 142 10.91 -9.81 8.66
CA THR A 142 9.94 -8.84 8.12
C THR A 142 8.61 -8.88 8.86
N LYS A 143 8.09 -10.08 9.16
CA LYS A 143 6.85 -10.26 9.91
C LYS A 143 6.96 -9.77 11.36
N ALA A 144 8.07 -10.08 12.04
CA ALA A 144 8.32 -9.63 13.41
C ALA A 144 8.52 -8.10 13.47
N TYR A 145 9.17 -7.53 12.46
CA TYR A 145 9.39 -6.10 12.36
C TYR A 145 8.09 -5.33 12.11
N LYS A 146 7.21 -5.85 11.22
CA LYS A 146 5.86 -5.29 11.04
C LYS A 146 5.09 -5.25 12.37
N ARG A 147 5.09 -6.36 13.13
CA ARG A 147 4.45 -6.40 14.46
C ARG A 147 5.05 -5.40 15.44
N TYR A 148 6.37 -5.25 15.44
CA TYR A 148 7.08 -4.29 16.29
C TYR A 148 6.67 -2.84 15.99
N LYS A 149 6.39 -2.51 14.71
CA LYS A 149 5.87 -1.21 14.27
C LYS A 149 4.35 -1.09 14.35
N GLY A 150 3.62 -2.08 14.88
CA GLY A 150 2.17 -2.07 14.96
C GLY A 150 1.44 -2.21 13.61
N LEU A 151 2.13 -2.67 12.56
CA LEU A 151 1.60 -2.80 11.22
C LEU A 151 0.83 -4.12 11.04
N LYS A 152 -0.29 -4.09 10.30
CA LYS A 152 -1.11 -5.27 9.96
C LYS A 152 -0.86 -5.74 8.53
N LYS A 153 -1.31 -4.94 7.55
CA LYS A 153 -1.20 -5.22 6.10
C LYS A 153 -0.26 -4.26 5.37
N GLU A 154 0.07 -3.16 6.00
CA GLU A 154 0.86 -2.07 5.44
C GLU A 154 2.25 -2.56 5.01
N ASN A 155 2.85 -1.86 4.05
CA ASN A 155 4.21 -2.15 3.61
C ASN A 155 5.20 -1.72 4.71
N LEU A 156 6.14 -2.62 5.06
CA LEU A 156 7.14 -2.32 6.09
C LEU A 156 8.03 -1.13 5.71
N ARG A 157 8.49 -1.07 4.44
CA ARG A 157 9.40 0.00 3.98
C ARG A 157 8.76 1.38 3.98
N ASP A 158 7.44 1.46 3.73
CA ASP A 158 6.69 2.72 3.78
C ASP A 158 6.52 3.23 5.22
N ASN A 159 6.87 2.43 6.20
CA ASN A 159 6.81 2.74 7.63
C ASN A 159 8.20 2.75 8.30
N MET A 160 9.27 2.66 7.54
CA MET A 160 10.65 2.79 8.02
C MET A 160 11.05 4.27 8.11
N THR A 161 11.81 4.63 9.14
CA THR A 161 12.48 5.94 9.22
C THR A 161 13.54 6.08 8.13
N ASN A 162 14.05 7.28 7.90
CA ASN A 162 15.14 7.50 6.93
C ASN A 162 16.36 6.63 7.22
N VAL A 163 16.77 6.53 8.48
CA VAL A 163 17.94 5.73 8.86
C VAL A 163 17.69 4.24 8.64
N GLU A 164 16.49 3.76 8.96
CA GLU A 164 16.12 2.37 8.70
C GLU A 164 16.08 2.06 7.20
N LEU A 165 15.57 2.99 6.35
CA LEU A 165 15.60 2.85 4.89
C LEU A 165 17.02 2.81 4.34
N LEU A 166 17.93 3.68 4.85
CA LEU A 166 19.33 3.71 4.45
C LEU A 166 20.05 2.42 4.82
N LEU A 167 19.86 1.90 6.04
CA LEU A 167 20.45 0.64 6.48
C LEU A 167 19.91 -0.55 5.68
N ASN A 168 18.61 -0.57 5.39
CA ASN A 168 18.02 -1.60 4.54
C ASN A 168 18.60 -1.53 3.12
N SER A 169 18.73 -0.33 2.55
CA SER A 169 19.32 -0.13 1.22
C SER A 169 20.80 -0.52 1.19
N LEU A 170 21.55 -0.22 2.24
CA LEU A 170 22.95 -0.65 2.39
C LEU A 170 23.07 -2.17 2.38
N ALA A 171 22.20 -2.87 3.14
CA ALA A 171 22.18 -4.34 3.16
C ALA A 171 21.89 -4.93 1.77
N GLU A 172 20.88 -4.38 1.09
CA GLU A 172 20.47 -4.83 -0.24
C GLU A 172 21.53 -4.52 -1.31
N ALA A 173 22.12 -3.32 -1.29
CA ALA A 173 23.19 -2.93 -2.20
C ALA A 173 24.46 -3.80 -1.99
N SER A 174 24.86 -4.02 -0.74
CA SER A 174 25.98 -4.89 -0.40
C SER A 174 25.76 -6.33 -0.88
N ALA A 175 24.55 -6.87 -0.72
CA ALA A 175 24.20 -8.18 -1.25
C ALA A 175 24.26 -8.21 -2.78
N THR A 176 23.84 -7.14 -3.46
CA THR A 176 23.92 -7.00 -4.93
C THR A 176 25.37 -7.02 -5.41
N GLU A 177 26.25 -6.22 -4.80
CA GLU A 177 27.66 -6.17 -5.19
C GLU A 177 28.38 -7.50 -4.93
N LEU A 178 28.12 -8.14 -3.79
CA LEU A 178 28.63 -9.48 -3.51
C LEU A 178 28.13 -10.52 -4.55
N SER A 179 26.83 -10.43 -4.95
CA SER A 179 26.28 -11.31 -5.98
C SER A 179 26.94 -11.10 -7.33
N ARG A 180 27.21 -9.86 -7.73
CA ARG A 180 27.89 -9.54 -8.98
C ARG A 180 29.32 -10.09 -9.02
N ASN A 181 30.02 -10.00 -7.90
CA ASN A 181 31.40 -10.48 -7.79
C ASN A 181 31.50 -12.01 -7.76
N GLU A 182 30.61 -12.67 -7.01
CA GLU A 182 30.71 -14.11 -6.72
C GLU A 182 29.85 -14.98 -7.67
N ASN A 183 28.91 -14.38 -8.39
CA ASN A 183 27.97 -15.07 -9.30
C ASN A 183 27.28 -16.30 -8.65
N PRO A 184 26.60 -16.14 -7.49
CA PRO A 184 26.00 -17.26 -6.77
C PRO A 184 24.87 -17.88 -7.59
N ILE A 185 24.85 -19.23 -7.64
CA ILE A 185 23.81 -20.00 -8.33
C ILE A 185 22.94 -20.74 -7.33
N GLY A 186 21.61 -20.63 -7.51
CA GLY A 186 20.61 -21.29 -6.69
C GLY A 186 20.39 -20.61 -5.32
N PHE A 187 19.37 -21.09 -4.63
CA PHE A 187 18.91 -20.48 -3.39
C PHE A 187 19.96 -20.43 -2.28
N LYS A 188 20.65 -21.56 -2.03
CA LYS A 188 21.59 -21.67 -0.88
C LYS A 188 22.77 -20.70 -0.99
N ALA A 189 23.34 -20.55 -2.19
CA ALA A 189 24.44 -19.62 -2.44
C ALA A 189 23.96 -18.15 -2.27
N ASN A 190 22.80 -17.82 -2.86
CA ASN A 190 22.21 -16.50 -2.73
C ASN A 190 21.79 -16.17 -1.27
N ALA A 191 21.35 -17.15 -0.49
CA ALA A 191 21.07 -16.98 0.94
C ALA A 191 22.32 -16.64 1.77
N ASN A 192 23.46 -17.23 1.42
CA ASN A 192 24.75 -16.88 2.06
C ASN A 192 25.13 -15.43 1.73
N VAL A 193 25.08 -15.04 0.46
CA VAL A 193 25.37 -13.67 0.02
C VAL A 193 24.40 -12.67 0.67
N ALA A 194 23.11 -12.98 0.70
CA ALA A 194 22.10 -12.16 1.36
C ALA A 194 22.39 -11.94 2.85
N LYS A 195 22.82 -12.99 3.57
CA LYS A 195 23.22 -12.88 4.96
C LYS A 195 24.44 -11.96 5.13
N ARG A 196 25.47 -12.13 4.30
CA ARG A 196 26.68 -11.29 4.34
C ARG A 196 26.38 -9.83 4.02
N GLY A 197 25.55 -9.54 3.02
CA GLY A 197 25.05 -8.18 2.75
C GLY A 197 24.32 -7.59 3.96
N GLY A 198 23.48 -8.37 4.62
CA GLY A 198 22.84 -7.98 5.88
C GLY A 198 23.82 -7.70 7.00
N THR A 199 24.93 -8.47 7.08
CA THR A 199 25.99 -8.28 8.08
C THR A 199 26.70 -6.93 7.92
N VAL A 200 26.92 -6.45 6.70
CA VAL A 200 27.50 -5.12 6.46
C VAL A 200 26.65 -4.03 7.10
N ALA A 201 25.36 -4.05 6.85
CA ALA A 201 24.45 -3.08 7.43
C ALA A 201 24.27 -3.24 8.95
N LYS A 202 24.38 -4.47 9.47
CA LYS A 202 24.37 -4.75 10.91
C LYS A 202 25.55 -4.07 11.61
N VAL A 203 26.75 -4.19 11.07
CA VAL A 203 27.96 -3.55 11.63
C VAL A 203 27.79 -2.02 11.61
N ALA A 204 27.35 -1.46 10.46
CA ALA A 204 27.07 -0.03 10.34
C ALA A 204 26.02 0.44 11.37
N ARG A 205 24.93 -0.31 11.54
CA ARG A 205 23.92 -0.03 12.56
C ARG A 205 24.50 -0.04 13.96
N GLN A 206 25.23 -1.07 14.33
CA GLN A 206 25.80 -1.20 15.65
C GLN A 206 26.78 -0.06 15.98
N GLN A 207 27.60 0.31 15.00
CA GLN A 207 28.50 1.45 15.15
C GLN A 207 27.74 2.76 15.35
N LEU A 208 26.65 2.99 14.59
CA LEU A 208 25.80 4.16 14.76
C LEU A 208 25.11 4.17 16.13
N GLU A 209 24.51 3.05 16.54
CA GLU A 209 23.84 2.90 17.84
C GLU A 209 24.80 3.12 19.02
N SER A 210 26.07 2.71 18.89
CA SER A 210 27.09 2.97 19.91
C SER A 210 27.42 4.45 20.07
N GLN A 211 27.34 5.25 19.01
CA GLN A 211 27.54 6.70 19.06
C GLN A 211 26.30 7.43 19.59
N LEU A 212 25.12 6.95 19.26
CA LEU A 212 23.84 7.58 19.63
C LEU A 212 23.40 7.22 21.07
N GLY A 213 23.87 6.10 21.62
CA GLY A 213 23.42 5.57 22.90
C GLY A 213 22.02 4.96 22.91
N HIS A 214 21.38 4.85 21.74
CA HIS A 214 20.06 4.23 21.61
C HIS A 214 19.90 3.48 20.27
N SER A 215 18.89 2.59 20.19
CA SER A 215 18.62 1.84 18.95
C SER A 215 18.00 2.72 17.86
N VAL A 216 18.49 2.55 16.64
CA VAL A 216 17.88 3.16 15.43
C VAL A 216 16.71 2.35 14.89
N VAL A 217 16.58 1.07 15.27
CA VAL A 217 15.44 0.23 14.96
C VAL A 217 14.30 0.59 15.91
N SER A 218 13.35 1.39 15.43
CA SER A 218 12.32 2.04 16.22
C SER A 218 10.93 1.39 16.03
N PRO A 219 10.07 1.37 17.07
CA PRO A 219 8.66 1.04 16.91
C PRO A 219 7.87 2.12 16.16
N LEU A 220 8.40 3.36 16.11
CA LEU A 220 7.75 4.48 15.43
C LEU A 220 7.72 4.26 13.92
N ASN A 221 6.60 4.61 13.29
CA ASN A 221 6.57 4.69 11.83
C ASN A 221 7.17 6.01 11.34
N ALA A 222 7.49 6.10 10.03
CA ALA A 222 8.14 7.27 9.45
C ALA A 222 7.39 8.59 9.72
N ARG A 223 6.06 8.57 9.70
CA ARG A 223 5.22 9.76 9.96
C ARG A 223 5.32 10.23 11.41
N GLN A 224 5.29 9.29 12.36
CA GLN A 224 5.43 9.61 13.80
C GLN A 224 6.81 10.16 14.10
N TYR A 225 7.85 9.60 13.45
CA TYR A 225 9.22 10.07 13.62
C TYR A 225 9.40 11.50 13.07
N LEU A 226 8.81 11.82 11.90
CA LEU A 226 8.85 13.18 11.34
C LEU A 226 8.12 14.21 12.22
N GLY A 227 7.03 13.80 12.88
CA GLY A 227 6.29 14.65 13.83
C GLY A 227 7.03 14.92 15.15
N THR A 228 8.11 14.19 15.45
CA THR A 228 8.94 14.41 16.66
C THR A 228 10.17 15.27 16.39
N LEU A 229 10.44 15.62 15.13
CA LEU A 229 11.54 16.54 14.79
C LEU A 229 11.10 17.99 15.00
N PRO A 230 11.95 18.86 15.61
CA PRO A 230 11.56 20.22 16.00
C PRO A 230 11.15 21.15 14.85
N ASP A 231 11.48 20.84 13.61
CA ASP A 231 11.22 21.66 12.42
C ASP A 231 10.07 21.17 11.52
N ASN A 232 9.33 20.13 11.94
CA ASN A 232 8.20 19.64 11.18
C ASN A 232 6.92 19.68 12.04
N PRO A 233 6.05 20.68 11.87
CA PRO A 233 4.75 20.67 12.53
C PRO A 233 3.99 19.40 12.09
N PRO A 234 3.19 18.78 12.99
CA PRO A 234 2.38 17.64 12.60
C PRO A 234 1.51 18.03 11.41
N PRO A 235 1.36 17.17 10.38
CA PRO A 235 0.45 17.47 9.29
C PRO A 235 -0.94 17.73 9.90
N GLU A 236 -1.50 18.90 9.59
CA GLU A 236 -2.89 19.19 9.92
C GLU A 236 -3.71 17.98 9.46
N THR A 237 -4.35 17.32 10.40
CA THR A 237 -5.30 16.25 10.09
C THR A 237 -6.42 16.91 9.30
N ALA A 238 -6.31 16.86 7.97
CA ALA A 238 -7.36 17.30 7.07
C ALA A 238 -8.63 16.56 7.48
N HIS A 239 -9.52 17.27 8.11
CA HIS A 239 -10.83 16.80 8.56
C HIS A 239 -11.65 16.33 7.36
N LEU A 240 -11.51 15.06 6.99
CA LEU A 240 -12.42 14.36 6.07
C LEU A 240 -13.74 13.98 6.77
N THR A 241 -14.09 14.67 7.86
CA THR A 241 -15.30 14.40 8.64
C THR A 241 -16.36 15.51 8.61
N SER A 242 -16.19 16.57 7.82
CA SER A 242 -17.16 17.68 7.81
C SER A 242 -18.13 17.73 6.62
N ALA A 243 -18.10 16.79 5.68
CA ALA A 243 -18.97 16.79 4.51
C ALA A 243 -20.23 15.89 4.61
N VAL A 244 -20.53 15.31 5.76
CA VAL A 244 -21.69 14.40 5.93
C VAL A 244 -22.70 14.90 6.99
N LYS A 245 -22.60 16.12 7.44
CA LYS A 245 -23.64 16.68 8.35
C LYS A 245 -24.15 18.00 7.81
N SER A 246 -25.02 17.97 6.83
CA SER A 246 -26.10 18.93 6.59
C SER A 246 -26.91 18.55 5.35
N THR A 247 -27.75 17.56 5.47
CA THR A 247 -28.94 17.48 4.60
C THR A 247 -30.16 17.39 5.51
N LYS A 248 -30.86 18.51 5.61
CA LYS A 248 -32.24 18.54 6.15
C LYS A 248 -33.11 17.58 5.32
N PRO A 249 -34.09 16.92 5.95
CA PRO A 249 -35.01 16.07 5.22
C PRO A 249 -35.85 16.94 4.26
N ILE A 250 -35.86 16.59 3.00
CA ILE A 250 -36.74 17.14 1.99
C ILE A 250 -38.11 16.49 2.25
N THR A 251 -39.04 17.26 2.77
CA THR A 251 -40.48 16.94 2.78
C THR A 251 -40.97 16.94 1.33
N CYS A 252 -41.55 15.83 0.88
CA CYS A 252 -42.35 15.80 -0.35
C CYS A 252 -43.66 16.50 -0.07
N ASP A 253 -43.84 17.70 -0.60
CA ASP A 253 -45.17 18.29 -0.77
C ASP A 253 -45.81 17.67 -2.01
N THR A 254 -46.82 16.86 -1.74
CA THR A 254 -47.81 16.42 -2.71
C THR A 254 -48.96 17.40 -2.62
N SER A 255 -49.02 18.38 -3.50
CA SER A 255 -50.24 19.08 -3.87
C SER A 255 -49.99 19.91 -5.13
N ASN A 256 -50.50 19.51 -6.25
CA ASN A 256 -51.62 20.14 -6.95
C ASN A 256 -51.80 19.43 -8.31
N GLU A 257 -52.93 18.76 -8.31
CA GLU A 257 -53.71 18.52 -9.52
C GLU A 257 -54.46 19.80 -9.85
N GLU A 258 -54.94 19.86 -11.12
CA GLU A 258 -55.98 20.76 -11.73
C GLU A 258 -55.44 22.12 -12.24
N GLU A 259 -55.25 22.24 -13.53
CA GLU A 259 -56.12 22.65 -14.65
C GLU A 259 -55.45 22.43 -15.99
#